data_55356f8cfeade917ab7c58fc379ee0be
#
_entry.id   55356f8cfeade917ab7c58fc379ee0be
#
_cell.length_a   1.000
_cell.length_b   1.000
_cell.length_c   1.000
_cell.angle_alpha   90.00
_cell.angle_beta   90.00
_cell.angle_gamma   90.00
#
_symmetry.space_group_name_H-M   'P 1'
#
loop_
_entity.id
_entity.type
_entity.pdbx_description
1 polymer ?
#
loop_
_entity_poly.entity_id
_entity_poly.type
_entity_poly.pdbx_seq_one_letter_code
_entity_poly.pdbx_strand_id
1 'polypeptide(L)' 'MKLHESIAHTHKEMTIKENEGFRVRLEKHEVISPKGLFSLDIIQESLEDGKVSSSQTYNFFMTKEELQALAYGLTA' A
#
# COMPACT_ATOMS: atom_id res chain seq x y z
N MET A 1 6.32 -15.85 -20.80
CA MET A 1 6.11 -14.51 -20.52
C MET A 1 5.70 -14.29 -19.11
N LYS A 2 6.10 -13.28 -18.58
CA LYS A 2 5.96 -13.09 -17.15
C LYS A 2 4.95 -12.01 -16.86
N LEU A 3 3.90 -12.39 -16.20
CA LEU A 3 2.85 -11.45 -15.86
C LEU A 3 3.32 -10.42 -14.87
N HIS A 4 4.22 -10.80 -14.00
CA HIS A 4 4.70 -9.88 -12.99
C HIS A 4 5.54 -8.76 -13.58
N GLU A 5 5.85 -8.84 -14.85
CA GLU A 5 6.59 -7.76 -15.48
C GLU A 5 5.78 -6.49 -15.62
N SER A 6 4.47 -6.58 -15.45
CA SER A 6 3.66 -5.37 -15.47
C SER A 6 3.77 -4.57 -14.18
N ILE A 7 4.34 -5.16 -13.16
CA ILE A 7 4.55 -4.47 -11.88
C ILE A 7 5.93 -3.87 -11.88
N ALA A 8 6.01 -2.59 -11.58
CA ALA A 8 7.27 -1.89 -11.58
C ALA A 8 8.19 -2.44 -10.54
N HIS A 9 9.41 -2.08 -10.68
CA HIS A 9 10.44 -2.51 -9.79
C HIS A 9 10.48 -1.72 -8.50
N THR A 10 9.82 -0.57 -8.47
CA THR A 10 9.84 0.30 -7.31
C THR A 10 8.79 -0.16 -6.31
N HIS A 11 9.24 -0.39 -5.11
CA HIS A 11 8.39 -0.86 -4.04
C HIS A 11 8.73 -0.09 -2.80
N LYS A 12 7.74 0.50 -2.16
CA LYS A 12 7.92 1.20 -0.90
C LYS A 12 6.96 0.63 0.13
N GLU A 13 7.47 0.46 1.34
CA GLU A 13 6.67 0.03 2.47
C GLU A 13 6.86 1.01 3.60
N MET A 14 5.81 1.21 4.37
CA MET A 14 5.94 1.97 5.60
C MET A 14 4.89 1.50 6.58
N THR A 15 5.24 1.53 7.86
CA THR A 15 4.29 1.26 8.92
C THR A 15 3.71 2.60 9.33
N ILE A 16 2.38 2.73 9.20
CA ILE A 16 1.70 3.96 9.53
C ILE A 16 1.40 4.00 11.02
N LYS A 17 1.03 2.87 11.57
CA LYS A 17 0.60 2.80 12.96
C LYS A 17 0.82 1.39 13.47
N GLU A 18 1.28 1.29 14.72
CA GLU A 18 1.51 -0.02 15.31
C GLU A 18 1.33 0.05 16.81
N ASN A 19 0.64 -0.93 17.36
CA ASN A 19 0.58 -1.11 18.81
C ASN A 19 0.57 -2.61 19.06
N GLU A 20 0.28 -3.00 20.31
CA GLU A 20 0.36 -4.42 20.67
C GLU A 20 -0.67 -5.27 19.97
N GLY A 21 -1.78 -4.69 19.61
CA GLY A 21 -2.91 -5.45 19.08
C GLY A 21 -3.07 -5.36 17.59
N PHE A 22 -2.48 -4.38 16.93
CA PHE A 22 -2.60 -4.30 15.49
C PHE A 22 -1.56 -3.38 14.88
N ARG A 23 -1.48 -3.48 13.55
CA ARG A 23 -0.53 -2.71 12.78
C ARG A 23 -1.19 -2.33 11.45
N VAL A 24 -0.92 -1.12 11.00
CA VAL A 24 -1.37 -0.68 9.69
C VAL A 24 -0.15 -0.35 8.86
N ARG A 25 -0.03 -1.03 7.73
CA ARG A 25 1.09 -0.85 6.82
C ARG A 25 0.60 -0.33 5.48
N LEU A 26 1.48 0.34 4.80
CA LEU A 26 1.23 0.85 3.48
C LEU A 26 2.29 0.29 2.55
N GLU A 27 1.87 -0.25 1.40
CA GLU A 27 2.81 -0.69 0.37
C GLU A 27 2.43 -0.02 -0.93
N LYS A 28 3.41 0.51 -1.61
CA LYS A 28 3.21 1.16 -2.88
C LYS A 28 4.10 0.53 -3.92
N HIS A 29 3.51 0.14 -5.03
CA HIS A 29 4.22 -0.43 -6.17
C HIS A 29 3.93 0.40 -7.39
N GLU A 30 4.97 0.74 -8.12
CA GLU A 30 4.79 1.45 -9.36
C GLU A 30 4.48 0.46 -10.46
N VAL A 31 3.47 0.75 -11.25
CA VAL A 31 3.05 -0.13 -12.33
C VAL A 31 3.77 0.30 -13.61
N ILE A 32 4.35 -0.68 -14.31
CA ILE A 32 5.07 -0.37 -15.53
C ILE A 32 4.12 0.09 -16.63
N SER A 33 2.98 -0.55 -16.73
CA SER A 33 2.03 -0.21 -17.77
C SER A 33 0.62 -0.29 -17.22
N PRO A 34 -0.16 0.79 -17.28
CA PRO A 34 0.21 2.08 -17.86
C PRO A 34 1.16 2.84 -16.95
N LYS A 35 2.05 3.55 -17.57
CA LYS A 35 3.04 4.31 -16.84
C LYS A 35 2.38 5.42 -16.03
N GLY A 36 2.90 5.65 -14.85
CA GLY A 36 2.34 6.70 -14.00
C GLY A 36 1.26 6.23 -13.06
N LEU A 37 0.94 4.95 -13.10
CA LEU A 37 -0.05 4.37 -12.20
C LEU A 37 0.65 3.64 -11.07
N PHE A 38 0.08 3.74 -9.89
CA PHE A 38 0.60 3.04 -8.72
C PHE A 38 -0.43 2.09 -8.17
N SER A 39 0.04 0.96 -7.70
CA SER A 39 -0.77 0.03 -6.92
C SER A 39 -0.49 0.33 -5.45
N LEU A 40 -1.52 0.63 -4.71
CA LEU A 40 -1.41 1.02 -3.31
C LEU A 40 -2.16 0.03 -2.46
N ASP A 41 -1.47 -0.56 -1.48
CA ASP A 41 -2.08 -1.49 -0.55
C ASP A 41 -2.06 -0.90 0.84
N ILE A 42 -3.22 -0.89 1.47
CA ILE A 42 -3.32 -0.55 2.88
C ILE A 42 -3.64 -1.86 3.59
N ILE A 43 -2.73 -2.28 4.45
CA ILE A 43 -2.80 -3.59 5.09
C ILE A 43 -3.01 -3.39 6.58
N GLN A 44 -4.14 -3.86 7.05
CA GLN A 44 -4.47 -3.81 8.47
C GLN A 44 -4.29 -5.20 9.04
N GLU A 45 -3.40 -5.31 10.02
CA GLU A 45 -3.05 -6.60 10.61
C GLU A 45 -3.41 -6.62 12.07
N SER A 46 -4.05 -7.71 12.49
CA SER A 46 -4.27 -7.95 13.90
C SER A 46 -3.12 -8.77 14.42
N LEU A 47 -2.60 -8.38 15.56
CA LEU A 47 -1.44 -9.03 16.14
C LEU A 47 -1.82 -9.76 17.41
N GLU A 48 -1.20 -10.91 17.60
CA GLU A 48 -1.37 -11.71 18.79
C GLU A 48 -0.02 -12.25 19.17
N ASP A 49 0.46 -11.86 20.34
CA ASP A 49 1.80 -12.25 20.80
C ASP A 49 2.86 -11.86 19.79
N GLY A 50 2.71 -10.68 19.17
CA GLY A 50 3.67 -10.20 18.22
C GLY A 50 3.57 -10.80 16.83
N LYS A 51 2.61 -11.69 16.61
CA LYS A 51 2.46 -12.35 15.34
C LYS A 51 1.14 -11.95 14.69
N VAL A 52 1.14 -11.92 13.36
CA VAL A 52 -0.08 -11.60 12.64
C VAL A 52 -1.06 -12.74 12.79
N SER A 53 -2.21 -12.46 13.38
CA SER A 53 -3.26 -13.46 13.54
C SER A 53 -4.28 -13.37 12.41
N SER A 54 -4.48 -12.18 11.85
CA SER A 54 -5.36 -11.99 10.72
C SER A 54 -4.95 -10.71 10.03
N SER A 55 -5.33 -10.58 8.77
CA SER A 55 -5.01 -9.36 8.04
C SER A 55 -6.09 -9.04 7.04
N GLN A 56 -6.17 -7.78 6.68
CA GLN A 56 -7.11 -7.32 5.68
C GLN A 56 -6.38 -6.31 4.82
N THR A 57 -6.47 -6.50 3.51
CA THR A 57 -5.75 -5.65 2.57
C THR A 57 -6.75 -4.93 1.68
N TYR A 58 -6.54 -3.63 1.54
CA TYR A 58 -7.33 -2.81 0.63
C TYR A 58 -6.39 -2.35 -0.47
N ASN A 59 -6.76 -2.63 -1.71
CA ASN A 59 -5.92 -2.32 -2.85
C ASN A 59 -6.57 -1.25 -3.70
N PHE A 60 -5.78 -0.27 -4.10
CA PHE A 60 -6.24 0.83 -4.96
C PHE A 60 -5.21 1.06 -6.04
N PHE A 61 -5.70 1.47 -7.22
CA PHE A 61 -4.82 1.91 -8.29
C PHE A 61 -5.04 3.39 -8.46
N MET A 62 -3.96 4.16 -8.42
CA MET A 62 -4.03 5.61 -8.48
C MET A 62 -2.88 6.17 -9.27
N THR A 63 -3.13 7.30 -9.92
CA THR A 63 -2.05 8.06 -10.51
C THR A 63 -1.38 8.89 -9.43
N LYS A 64 -0.23 9.45 -9.78
CA LYS A 64 0.48 10.33 -8.85
C LYS A 64 -0.38 11.52 -8.46
N GLU A 65 -1.09 12.08 -9.43
CA GLU A 65 -1.96 13.23 -9.16
C GLU A 65 -3.08 12.87 -8.21
N GLU A 66 -3.65 11.68 -8.39
CA GLU A 66 -4.72 11.23 -7.50
C GLU A 66 -4.21 11.01 -6.09
N LEU A 67 -3.00 10.45 -5.96
CA LEU A 67 -2.40 10.28 -4.65
C LEU A 67 -2.14 11.60 -3.96
N GLN A 68 -1.67 12.57 -4.72
CA GLN A 68 -1.43 13.89 -4.18
C GLN A 68 -2.72 14.58 -3.73
N ALA A 69 -3.77 14.43 -4.53
CA ALA A 69 -5.06 14.99 -4.19
C ALA A 69 -5.61 14.35 -2.92
N LEU A 70 -5.46 13.03 -2.80
CA LEU A 70 -5.90 12.33 -1.61
C LEU A 70 -5.16 12.81 -0.37
N ALA A 71 -3.84 12.90 -0.48
CA ALA A 71 -3.03 13.36 0.65
C ALA A 71 -3.40 14.77 1.04
N TYR A 72 -3.60 15.63 0.07
CA TYR A 72 -3.98 17.01 0.35
C TYR A 72 -5.33 17.06 1.06
N GLY A 73 -6.30 16.29 0.57
CA GLY A 73 -7.62 16.30 1.17
C GLY A 73 -7.62 15.76 2.59
N LEU A 74 -6.70 14.86 2.92
CA LEU A 74 -6.63 14.29 4.25
C LEU A 74 -5.87 15.17 5.24
N THR A 75 -5.01 16.05 4.73
CA THR A 75 -4.14 16.86 5.60
C THR A 75 -4.47 18.33 5.58
N ALA A 76 -5.38 18.75 4.72
CA ALA A 76 -5.74 20.16 4.61
C ALA A 76 -6.62 20.65 5.75
#